data_ad17e7b59378c50f5761c26f54209c47
#
_entry.id   ad17e7b59378c50f5761c26f54209c47
#
_cell.length_a   1.000
_cell.length_b   1.000
_cell.length_c   1.000
_cell.angle_alpha   90.00
_cell.angle_beta   90.00
_cell.angle_gamma   90.00
#
_symmetry.space_group_name_H-M   'P 1'
#
loop_
_entity.id
_entity.type
_entity.pdbx_description
1 polymer ?
#
loop_
_entity_poly.entity_id
_entity_poly.type
_entity_poly.pdbx_seq_one_letter_code
_entity_poly.pdbx_strand_id
1 'polypeptide(L)' 'MYYLYHIPGKKIGVTRNLRTRVTLMQGYKEGEYEVLEQSKDIDYISDREIELQKSYG' A
#
# COMPACT_ATOMS: atom_id res chain seq x y z
N MET A 1 1.80 -12.63 -2.99
CA MET A 1 2.25 -11.32 -3.49
C MET A 1 1.83 -10.23 -2.52
N TYR A 2 2.74 -9.33 -2.20
CA TYR A 2 2.48 -8.20 -1.32
C TYR A 2 2.44 -6.93 -2.15
N TYR A 3 1.54 -6.02 -1.80
CA TYR A 3 1.35 -4.78 -2.53
C TYR A 3 1.61 -3.60 -1.60
N LEU A 4 2.40 -2.66 -2.08
CA LEU A 4 2.66 -1.41 -1.39
C LEU A 4 1.77 -0.36 -2.03
N TYR A 5 0.84 0.19 -1.27
CA TYR A 5 -0.13 1.12 -1.81
C TYR A 5 -0.07 2.46 -1.10
N HIS A 6 -0.57 3.48 -1.77
CA HIS A 6 -0.62 4.83 -1.26
C HIS A 6 -2.02 5.40 -1.44
N ILE A 7 -2.57 5.90 -0.37
CA ILE A 7 -3.85 6.61 -0.39
C ILE A 7 -3.53 8.09 -0.24
N PRO A 8 -3.70 8.90 -1.30
CA PRO A 8 -3.32 10.31 -1.28
C PRO A 8 -3.92 11.07 -0.10
N GLY A 9 -3.06 11.80 0.61
CA GLY A 9 -3.49 12.56 1.76
C GLY A 9 -3.77 11.72 3.00
N LYS A 10 -3.56 10.42 2.94
CA LYS A 10 -3.86 9.52 4.06
C LYS A 10 -2.63 8.75 4.51
N LYS A 11 -2.30 7.69 3.79
CA LYS A 11 -1.25 6.80 4.27
C LYS A 11 -0.66 5.93 3.19
N ILE A 12 0.46 5.31 3.54
CA ILE A 12 1.06 4.24 2.77
C ILE A 12 0.91 2.97 3.60
N GLY A 13 0.62 1.86 2.94
CA GLY A 13 0.45 0.59 3.63
C GLY A 13 0.83 -0.58 2.76
N VAL A 14 0.88 -1.75 3.38
CA VAL A 14 1.20 -3.01 2.71
C VAL A 14 0.06 -3.98 2.92
N THR A 15 -0.32 -4.70 1.87
CA THR A 15 -1.37 -5.71 1.98
C THR A 15 -1.08 -6.87 1.05
N ARG A 16 -1.59 -8.04 1.40
CA ARG A 16 -1.54 -9.20 0.52
C ARG A 16 -2.73 -9.22 -0.44
N ASN A 17 -3.76 -8.50 -0.11
CA ASN A 17 -4.98 -8.47 -0.92
C ASN A 17 -5.54 -7.05 -0.95
N LEU A 18 -5.22 -6.33 -2.02
CA LEU A 18 -5.64 -4.94 -2.19
C LEU A 18 -7.15 -4.78 -2.16
N ARG A 19 -7.83 -5.63 -2.90
CA ARG A 19 -9.28 -5.51 -3.00
C ARG A 19 -9.96 -5.63 -1.65
N THR A 20 -9.59 -6.66 -0.89
CA THR A 20 -10.15 -6.87 0.42
C THR A 20 -9.75 -5.77 1.39
N ARG A 21 -8.44 -5.47 1.43
CA ARG A 21 -7.92 -4.54 2.43
C ARG A 21 -8.37 -3.12 2.17
N VAL A 22 -8.22 -2.66 0.94
CA VAL A 22 -8.46 -1.25 0.64
C VAL A 22 -9.92 -0.99 0.31
N THR A 23 -10.51 -1.81 -0.53
CA THR A 23 -11.88 -1.60 -0.97
C THR A 23 -12.92 -2.01 0.09
N LEU A 24 -12.79 -3.21 0.64
CA LEU A 24 -13.79 -3.73 1.57
C LEU A 24 -13.57 -3.27 3.01
N MET A 25 -12.33 -3.27 3.46
CA MET A 25 -12.02 -2.94 4.85
C MET A 25 -11.93 -1.44 5.11
N GLN A 26 -11.41 -0.69 4.15
CA GLN A 26 -11.21 0.75 4.32
C GLN A 26 -12.16 1.60 3.49
N GLY A 27 -12.92 0.99 2.61
CA GLY A 27 -13.95 1.69 1.85
C GLY A 27 -13.44 2.53 0.68
N TYR A 28 -12.21 2.35 0.26
CA TYR A 28 -11.67 3.08 -0.87
C TYR A 28 -11.92 2.33 -2.17
N LYS A 29 -12.30 3.06 -3.19
CA LYS A 29 -12.53 2.49 -4.51
C LYS A 29 -11.24 2.50 -5.31
N GLU A 30 -11.22 1.68 -6.35
CA GLU A 30 -10.14 1.71 -7.33
C GLU A 30 -10.05 3.12 -7.90
N GLY A 31 -8.83 3.64 -7.93
CA GLY A 31 -8.63 5.02 -8.38
C GLY A 31 -8.47 6.00 -7.22
N GLU A 32 -8.91 5.63 -6.03
CA GLU A 32 -8.72 6.45 -4.85
C GLU A 32 -7.43 6.11 -4.11
N TYR A 33 -6.71 5.12 -4.62
CA TYR A 33 -5.41 4.73 -4.12
C TYR A 33 -4.55 4.29 -5.30
N GLU A 34 -3.25 4.19 -5.07
CA GLU A 34 -2.35 3.71 -6.11
C GLU A 34 -1.43 2.64 -5.57
N VAL A 35 -1.06 1.69 -6.43
CA VAL A 35 -0.10 0.65 -6.08
C VAL A 35 1.27 1.16 -6.49
N LEU A 36 2.13 1.37 -5.51
CA LEU A 36 3.47 1.88 -5.76
C LEU A 36 4.43 0.77 -6.16
N GLU A 37 4.27 -0.40 -5.55
CA GLU A 37 5.19 -1.50 -5.78
C GLU A 37 4.54 -2.81 -5.38
N GLN A 38 5.07 -3.91 -5.86
CA GLN A 38 4.61 -5.23 -5.46
C GLN A 38 5.79 -6.19 -5.44
N SER A 39 5.74 -7.18 -4.56
CA SER A 39 6.80 -8.16 -4.43
C SER A 39 6.30 -9.39 -3.69
N LYS A 40 6.97 -10.50 -3.92
CA LYS A 40 6.71 -11.72 -3.16
C LYS A 40 7.43 -11.70 -1.81
N ASP A 41 8.37 -10.78 -1.65
CA ASP A 41 9.21 -10.68 -0.47
C ASP A 41 8.69 -9.60 0.46
N ILE A 42 8.13 -10.03 1.60
CA ILE A 42 7.57 -9.10 2.58
C ILE A 42 8.66 -8.20 3.20
N ASP A 43 9.85 -8.72 3.38
CA ASP A 43 10.93 -7.93 3.96
C ASP A 43 11.30 -6.76 3.04
N TYR A 44 11.38 -7.02 1.74
CA TYR A 44 11.65 -5.98 0.76
C TYR A 44 10.54 -4.92 0.76
N ILE A 45 9.30 -5.37 0.73
CA ILE A 45 8.14 -4.46 0.68
C ILE A 45 8.06 -3.64 1.96
N SER A 46 8.34 -4.25 3.12
CA SER A 46 8.32 -3.54 4.39
C SER A 46 9.38 -2.44 4.44
N ASP A 47 10.57 -2.73 3.93
CA ASP A 47 11.64 -1.73 3.86
C ASP A 47 11.23 -0.58 2.95
N ARG A 48 10.61 -0.87 1.83
CA ARG A 48 10.12 0.16 0.91
C ARG A 48 9.03 1.01 1.56
N GLU A 49 8.14 0.37 2.32
CA GLU A 49 7.10 1.09 3.02
C GLU A 49 7.70 2.13 3.97
N ILE A 50 8.68 1.73 4.75
CA ILE A 50 9.34 2.63 5.70
C ILE A 50 10.00 3.80 4.97
N GLU A 51 10.71 3.52 3.89
CA GLU A 51 11.35 4.57 3.09
C GLU A 51 10.34 5.56 2.54
N LEU A 52 9.25 5.05 2.00
CA LEU A 52 8.24 5.90 1.38
C LEU A 52 7.46 6.71 2.42
N GLN A 53 7.23 6.14 3.60
CA GLN A 53 6.59 6.89 4.66
C GLN A 53 7.42 8.09 5.08
N LYS A 54 8.73 7.95 5.07
CA LYS A 54 9.63 9.08 5.37
C LYS A 54 9.54 10.16 4.29
N SER A 55 9.38 9.74 3.03
CA SER A 55 9.26 10.67 1.91
C SER A 55 7.94 11.41 1.91
N TYR A 56 6.87 10.71 2.24
CA TYR A 56 5.53 11.32 2.17
C TYR A 56 5.11 12.01 3.46
N GLY A 57 5.81 11.78 4.48
CA GLY A 57 5.43 12.46 5.65
C GLY A 57 5.73 11.91 6.95
#